data_0da80b8129e36d1ce6ed7d26d077d806
#
_entry.id   0da80b8129e36d1ce6ed7d26d077d806
#
_cell.length_a   1.000
_cell.length_b   1.000
_cell.length_c   1.000
_cell.angle_alpha   90.00
_cell.angle_beta   90.00
_cell.angle_gamma   90.00
#
_symmetry.space_group_name_H-M   'P 1'
#
loop_
_entity.id
_entity.type
_entity.pdbx_description
1 polymer ?
#
loop_
_entity_poly.entity_id
_entity_poly.type
_entity_poly.pdbx_seq_one_letter_code
_entity_poly.pdbx_strand_id
1 'polypeptide(L)'
;MMESAAVAKASPYAIELDGCTFCYKGSSRPSLRDVSLKIPRGQCVVVTGQSGCGKTTLTRLVNALISLMYEGDLQGEVLVAGKPVSAWTMGELSAHVGSVFQNPRSQFVNLDVTSEIAFGCENFGIDREEMVERVAQAAATLGIEGLLGRGTEALSGGQK
;
A
#
# COMPACT_ATOMS: atom_id res chain seq x y z
N MET A 1 20.87 -22.12 27.35
CA MET A 1 21.41 -20.84 26.87
C MET A 1 20.37 -20.25 25.94
N MET A 2 19.59 -19.29 26.45
CA MET A 2 18.58 -18.60 25.64
C MET A 2 19.30 -17.47 24.90
N GLU A 3 19.42 -17.61 23.59
CA GLU A 3 19.98 -16.62 22.71
C GLU A 3 19.05 -15.40 22.70
N SER A 4 19.58 -14.29 23.18
CA SER A 4 18.92 -12.98 23.24
C SER A 4 18.50 -12.58 21.83
N ALA A 5 17.20 -12.63 21.55
CA ALA A 5 16.63 -12.04 20.34
C ALA A 5 16.95 -10.54 20.38
N ALA A 6 17.95 -10.12 19.61
CA ALA A 6 18.26 -8.72 19.40
C ALA A 6 17.00 -8.04 18.88
N VAL A 7 16.46 -7.10 19.65
CA VAL A 7 15.37 -6.22 19.20
C VAL A 7 15.90 -5.48 17.99
N ALA A 8 15.49 -5.90 16.81
CA ALA A 8 15.86 -5.26 15.55
C ALA A 8 15.45 -3.79 15.63
N LYS A 9 16.43 -2.89 15.63
CA LYS A 9 16.20 -1.45 15.65
C LYS A 9 15.33 -1.09 14.47
N ALA A 10 14.15 -0.54 14.72
CA ALA A 10 13.22 -0.18 13.64
C ALA A 10 13.94 0.67 12.59
N SER A 11 13.84 0.31 11.31
CA SER A 11 14.46 1.09 10.22
C SER A 11 13.98 2.54 10.27
N PRO A 12 14.87 3.53 10.11
CA PRO A 12 14.51 4.94 10.00
C PRO A 12 13.73 5.23 8.70
N TYR A 13 13.77 4.30 7.75
CA TYR A 13 13.10 4.42 6.47
C TYR A 13 11.76 3.65 6.47
N ALA A 14 10.75 4.27 5.85
CA ALA A 14 9.48 3.61 5.58
C ALA A 14 9.61 2.65 4.40
N ILE A 15 10.35 3.08 3.37
CA ILE A 15 10.57 2.34 2.13
C ILE A 15 12.04 2.47 1.73
N GLU A 16 12.62 1.36 1.30
CA GLU A 16 13.97 1.34 0.71
C GLU A 16 13.94 0.46 -0.55
N LEU A 17 14.56 0.96 -1.62
CA LEU A 17 14.87 0.21 -2.81
C LEU A 17 16.39 0.24 -3.00
N ASP A 18 16.98 -0.90 -3.33
CA ASP A 18 18.42 -1.02 -3.59
C ASP A 18 18.66 -1.74 -4.91
N GLY A 19 19.18 -0.98 -5.90
CA GLY A 19 19.50 -1.49 -7.24
C GLY A 19 18.33 -2.14 -7.97
N CYS A 20 17.10 -1.71 -7.74
CA CYS A 20 15.91 -2.38 -8.27
C CYS A 20 15.80 -2.23 -9.79
N THR A 21 15.85 -3.35 -10.48
CA THR A 21 15.56 -3.47 -11.91
C THR A 21 14.40 -4.45 -12.08
N PHE A 22 13.35 -4.04 -12.78
CA PHE A 22 12.19 -4.91 -13.02
C PHE A 22 11.78 -4.94 -14.49
N CYS A 23 11.61 -6.15 -15.01
CA CYS A 23 11.15 -6.41 -16.37
C CYS A 23 9.91 -7.30 -16.34
N TYR A 24 8.79 -6.83 -16.89
CA TYR A 24 7.59 -7.67 -17.04
C TYR A 24 7.83 -8.81 -18.02
N LYS A 25 7.27 -9.98 -17.76
CA LYS A 25 7.32 -11.13 -18.67
C LYS A 25 6.82 -10.74 -20.07
N GLY A 26 7.58 -11.11 -21.08
CA GLY A 26 7.28 -10.77 -22.48
C GLY A 26 7.68 -9.34 -22.89
N SER A 27 8.19 -8.51 -21.99
CA SER A 27 8.78 -7.23 -22.34
C SER A 27 10.25 -7.39 -22.71
N SER A 28 10.68 -6.68 -23.75
CA SER A 28 12.11 -6.62 -24.16
C SER A 28 12.90 -5.54 -23.41
N ARG A 29 12.21 -4.71 -22.60
CA ARG A 29 12.84 -3.60 -21.88
C ARG A 29 12.39 -3.57 -20.43
N PRO A 30 13.29 -3.32 -19.47
CA PRO A 30 12.93 -3.15 -18.08
C PRO A 30 12.07 -1.90 -17.90
N SER A 31 11.05 -2.01 -17.07
CA SER A 31 10.18 -0.89 -16.64
C SER A 31 10.83 -0.04 -15.56
N LEU A 32 11.73 -0.64 -14.78
CA LEU A 32 12.60 0.05 -13.83
C LEU A 32 14.02 -0.45 -14.09
N ARG A 33 15.00 0.44 -13.96
CA ARG A 33 16.41 0.10 -14.17
C ARG A 33 17.27 0.73 -13.09
N ASP A 34 17.91 -0.10 -12.28
CA ASP A 34 18.88 0.28 -11.25
C ASP A 34 18.37 1.43 -10.35
N VAL A 35 17.14 1.25 -9.84
CA VAL A 35 16.50 2.26 -9.01
C VAL A 35 16.87 2.04 -7.55
N SER A 36 17.56 3.03 -6.96
CA SER A 36 17.86 3.07 -5.54
C SER A 36 17.19 4.29 -4.92
N LEU A 37 16.41 4.08 -3.84
CA LEU A 37 15.60 5.11 -3.20
C LEU A 37 15.44 4.78 -1.71
N LYS A 38 15.57 5.78 -0.86
CA LYS A 38 15.28 5.66 0.59
C LYS A 38 14.30 6.75 0.98
N ILE A 39 13.14 6.34 1.50
CA ILE A 39 12.10 7.25 1.97
C ILE A 39 12.04 7.17 3.49
N PRO A 40 12.50 8.20 4.21
CA PRO A 40 12.36 8.28 5.65
C PRO A 40 10.89 8.24 6.11
N ARG A 41 10.67 7.79 7.35
CA ARG A 41 9.33 7.81 7.94
C ARG A 41 8.80 9.24 8.04
N GLY A 42 7.49 9.43 7.81
CA GLY A 42 6.81 10.72 7.91
C GLY A 42 7.02 11.65 6.72
N GLN A 43 7.74 11.24 5.68
CA GLN A 43 7.90 12.06 4.48
C GLN A 43 6.79 11.85 3.46
N CYS A 44 6.38 12.95 2.81
CA CYS A 44 5.58 12.93 1.60
C CYS A 44 6.51 13.02 0.39
N VAL A 45 6.45 12.04 -0.51
CA VAL A 45 7.28 11.96 -1.71
C VAL A 45 6.41 12.02 -2.96
N VAL A 46 6.73 12.92 -3.88
CA VAL A 46 6.04 13.05 -5.16
C VAL A 46 6.89 12.44 -6.26
N VAL A 47 6.35 11.43 -6.95
CA VAL A 47 6.99 10.79 -8.10
C VAL A 47 6.39 11.34 -9.39
N THR A 48 7.19 12.07 -10.16
CA THR A 48 6.78 12.69 -11.43
C THR A 48 7.48 12.06 -12.62
N GLY A 49 6.95 12.27 -13.80
CA GLY A 49 7.54 11.79 -15.06
C GLY A 49 6.49 11.48 -16.12
N GLN A 50 6.94 11.22 -17.33
CA GLN A 50 6.08 10.92 -18.48
C GLN A 50 5.26 9.65 -18.26
N SER A 51 4.17 9.48 -19.01
CA SER A 51 3.40 8.23 -19.02
C SER A 51 4.32 7.07 -19.46
N GLY A 52 4.20 5.92 -18.77
CA GLY A 52 5.01 4.74 -19.08
C GLY A 52 6.44 4.74 -18.52
N CYS A 53 6.89 5.77 -17.79
CA CYS A 53 8.25 5.81 -17.22
C CYS A 53 8.47 4.96 -15.96
N GLY A 54 7.52 4.11 -15.57
CA GLY A 54 7.70 3.16 -14.46
C GLY A 54 7.11 3.57 -13.10
N LYS A 55 6.43 4.73 -12.97
CA LYS A 55 5.84 5.18 -11.69
C LYS A 55 4.93 4.14 -11.04
N THR A 56 4.02 3.60 -11.81
CA THR A 56 3.11 2.54 -11.33
C THR A 56 3.85 1.25 -10.99
N THR A 57 4.91 0.93 -11.71
CA THR A 57 5.76 -0.23 -11.42
C THR A 57 6.47 -0.06 -10.08
N LEU A 58 6.96 1.16 -9.80
CA LEU A 58 7.58 1.49 -8.52
C LEU A 58 6.61 1.28 -7.35
N THR A 59 5.38 1.80 -7.43
CA THR A 59 4.39 1.61 -6.38
C THR A 59 3.98 0.14 -6.21
N ARG A 60 3.90 -0.62 -7.31
CA ARG A 60 3.60 -2.06 -7.28
C ARG A 60 4.70 -2.91 -6.66
N LEU A 61 5.94 -2.48 -6.70
CA LEU A 61 7.02 -3.14 -5.94
C LEU A 61 6.81 -3.00 -4.45
N VAL A 62 6.46 -1.78 -3.99
CA VAL A 62 6.31 -1.47 -2.56
C VAL A 62 5.11 -2.19 -1.93
N ASN A 63 4.00 -2.30 -2.64
CA ASN A 63 2.79 -2.97 -2.14
C ASN A 63 2.71 -4.46 -2.50
N ALA A 64 3.81 -5.07 -2.95
CA ALA A 64 3.95 -6.48 -3.34
C ALA A 64 3.04 -6.93 -4.50
N LEU A 65 2.29 -6.07 -5.15
CA LEU A 65 1.43 -6.48 -6.27
C LEU A 65 2.24 -7.09 -7.42
N ILE A 66 3.48 -6.64 -7.62
CA ILE A 66 4.36 -7.25 -8.63
C ILE A 66 4.62 -8.72 -8.32
N SER A 67 4.97 -9.04 -7.08
CA SER A 67 5.31 -10.42 -6.70
C SER A 67 4.12 -11.38 -6.77
N LEU A 68 2.89 -10.87 -6.68
CA LEU A 68 1.68 -11.68 -6.56
C LEU A 68 0.84 -11.74 -7.84
N MET A 69 0.79 -10.66 -8.60
CA MET A 69 -0.15 -10.50 -9.71
C MET A 69 0.53 -10.31 -11.07
N TYR A 70 1.82 -10.04 -11.08
CA TYR A 70 2.54 -9.76 -12.32
C TYR A 70 3.77 -10.66 -12.45
N GLU A 71 3.83 -11.41 -13.53
CA GLU A 71 5.02 -12.19 -13.85
C GLU A 71 6.13 -11.28 -14.40
N GLY A 72 7.35 -11.48 -13.93
CA GLY A 72 8.51 -10.73 -14.36
C GLY A 72 9.75 -11.03 -13.51
N ASP A 73 10.87 -10.46 -13.92
CA ASP A 73 12.15 -10.61 -13.26
C ASP A 73 12.46 -9.35 -12.45
N LEU A 74 12.63 -9.52 -11.13
CA LEU A 74 13.08 -8.48 -10.21
C LEU A 74 14.52 -8.76 -9.78
N GLN A 75 15.39 -7.79 -9.98
CA GLN A 75 16.74 -7.73 -9.40
C GLN A 75 16.78 -6.61 -8.37
N GLY A 76 17.68 -6.72 -7.40
CA GLY A 76 17.76 -5.78 -6.29
C GLY A 76 16.81 -6.14 -5.16
N GLU A 77 16.69 -5.26 -4.18
CA GLU A 77 15.90 -5.49 -2.98
C GLU A 77 14.93 -4.35 -2.69
N VAL A 78 13.73 -4.72 -2.24
CA VAL A 78 12.70 -3.76 -1.78
C VAL A 78 12.38 -4.07 -0.34
N LEU A 79 12.54 -3.05 0.54
CA LEU A 79 12.20 -3.18 1.95
C LEU A 79 11.07 -2.21 2.31
N VAL A 80 10.16 -2.69 3.13
CA VAL A 80 9.11 -1.90 3.79
C VAL A 80 9.31 -2.02 5.29
N ALA A 81 9.44 -0.89 5.95
CA ALA A 81 9.72 -0.82 7.39
C ALA A 81 10.97 -1.62 7.81
N GLY A 82 11.97 -1.76 6.91
CA GLY A 82 13.21 -2.48 7.15
C GLY A 82 13.12 -4.00 6.94
N LYS A 83 11.98 -4.54 6.49
CA LYS A 83 11.80 -5.95 6.19
C LYS A 83 11.61 -6.13 4.68
N PRO A 84 12.30 -7.08 4.03
CA PRO A 84 12.12 -7.36 2.60
C PRO A 84 10.66 -7.63 2.24
N VAL A 85 10.19 -7.06 1.13
CA VAL A 85 8.80 -7.25 0.67
C VAL A 85 8.49 -8.71 0.44
N SER A 86 9.45 -9.50 -0.02
CA SER A 86 9.33 -10.95 -0.22
C SER A 86 9.12 -11.76 1.08
N ALA A 87 9.45 -11.18 2.23
CA ALA A 87 9.31 -11.82 3.53
C ALA A 87 7.98 -11.50 4.24
N TRP A 88 7.15 -10.62 3.65
CA TRP A 88 5.83 -10.29 4.14
C TRP A 88 4.78 -11.23 3.54
N THR A 89 3.81 -11.64 4.33
CA THR A 89 2.52 -12.09 3.78
C THR A 89 1.72 -10.87 3.33
N MET A 90 0.75 -11.06 2.42
CA MET A 90 -0.10 -9.95 1.96
C MET A 90 -0.87 -9.29 3.13
N GLY A 91 -1.42 -10.11 4.04
CA GLY A 91 -2.14 -9.61 5.22
C GLY A 91 -1.24 -8.75 6.12
N GLU A 92 -0.01 -9.21 6.41
CA GLU A 92 0.94 -8.42 7.19
C GLU A 92 1.32 -7.11 6.49
N LEU A 93 1.63 -7.18 5.19
CA LEU A 93 2.05 -5.99 4.43
C LEU A 93 0.92 -4.95 4.34
N SER A 94 -0.32 -5.38 4.17
CA SER A 94 -1.48 -4.48 4.08
C SER A 94 -1.74 -3.68 5.36
N ALA A 95 -1.25 -4.15 6.52
CA ALA A 95 -1.25 -3.37 7.76
C ALA A 95 -0.23 -2.22 7.76
N HIS A 96 0.74 -2.25 6.85
CA HIS A 96 1.82 -1.25 6.76
C HIS A 96 1.72 -0.37 5.51
N VAL A 97 1.10 -0.87 4.44
CA VAL A 97 1.04 -0.20 3.13
C VAL A 97 -0.40 -0.11 2.64
N GLY A 98 -1.00 1.06 2.78
CA GLY A 98 -2.27 1.39 2.10
C GLY A 98 -2.01 1.81 0.66
N SER A 99 -2.88 1.41 -0.27
CA SER A 99 -2.78 1.76 -1.69
C SER A 99 -4.07 2.39 -2.18
N VAL A 100 -3.95 3.54 -2.85
CA VAL A 100 -5.05 4.18 -3.58
C VAL A 100 -4.76 4.09 -5.07
N PHE A 101 -5.66 3.48 -5.84
CA PHE A 101 -5.49 3.33 -7.28
C PHE A 101 -6.04 4.54 -8.06
N GLN A 102 -5.58 4.67 -9.29
CA GLN A 102 -5.99 5.76 -10.18
C GLN A 102 -7.51 5.79 -10.44
N ASN A 103 -8.19 4.65 -10.41
CA ASN A 103 -9.64 4.55 -10.51
C ASN A 103 -10.23 4.12 -9.17
N PRO A 104 -10.73 5.05 -8.33
CA PRO A 104 -11.29 4.71 -7.03
C PRO A 104 -12.47 3.74 -7.10
N ARG A 105 -13.28 3.81 -8.16
CA ARG A 105 -14.46 2.95 -8.32
C ARG A 105 -14.12 1.47 -8.41
N SER A 106 -12.95 1.14 -8.91
CA SER A 106 -12.51 -0.27 -9.01
C SER A 106 -12.03 -0.85 -7.67
N GLN A 107 -11.95 -0.03 -6.63
CA GLN A 107 -11.54 -0.46 -5.29
C GLN A 107 -12.73 -0.71 -4.35
N PHE A 108 -13.89 -0.12 -4.63
CA PHE A 108 -15.06 -0.30 -3.76
C PHE A 108 -15.60 -1.72 -3.83
N VAL A 109 -15.69 -2.33 -2.67
CA VAL A 109 -16.22 -3.68 -2.45
C VAL A 109 -17.63 -3.60 -1.88
N ASN A 110 -17.90 -2.61 -1.03
CA ASN A 110 -19.14 -2.44 -0.33
C ASN A 110 -20.07 -1.41 -0.98
N LEU A 111 -21.35 -1.52 -0.68
CA LEU A 111 -22.39 -0.66 -1.27
C LEU A 111 -22.51 0.70 -0.59
N ASP A 112 -22.02 0.84 0.63
CA ASP A 112 -22.08 2.08 1.40
C ASP A 112 -20.73 2.46 2.01
N VAL A 113 -20.57 3.76 2.32
CA VAL A 113 -19.33 4.35 2.83
C VAL A 113 -18.90 3.77 4.17
N THR A 114 -19.84 3.50 5.06
CA THR A 114 -19.53 3.00 6.41
C THR A 114 -18.92 1.61 6.33
N SER A 115 -19.57 0.71 5.58
CA SER A 115 -19.08 -0.64 5.33
C SER A 115 -17.76 -0.65 4.56
N GLU A 116 -17.57 0.28 3.61
CA GLU A 116 -16.33 0.39 2.85
C GLU A 116 -15.15 0.78 3.76
N ILE A 117 -15.34 1.74 4.68
CA ILE A 117 -14.30 2.10 5.65
C ILE A 117 -14.05 0.96 6.65
N ALA A 118 -15.12 0.26 7.08
CA ALA A 118 -15.03 -0.86 8.01
C ALA A 118 -14.33 -2.09 7.42
N PHE A 119 -14.36 -2.26 6.09
CA PHE A 119 -13.85 -3.44 5.38
C PHE A 119 -12.42 -3.82 5.77
N GLY A 120 -11.53 -2.83 5.93
CA GLY A 120 -10.17 -3.07 6.39
C GLY A 120 -10.13 -3.64 7.81
N CYS A 121 -10.96 -3.13 8.71
CA CYS A 121 -11.05 -3.62 10.09
C CYS A 121 -11.60 -5.05 10.15
N GLU A 122 -12.60 -5.36 9.32
CA GLU A 122 -13.18 -6.70 9.21
C GLU A 122 -12.14 -7.72 8.75
N ASN A 123 -11.34 -7.39 7.74
CA ASN A 123 -10.28 -8.26 7.23
C ASN A 123 -9.19 -8.53 8.27
N PHE A 124 -8.95 -7.63 9.21
CA PHE A 124 -8.01 -7.81 10.32
C PHE A 124 -8.65 -8.44 11.57
N GLY A 125 -9.95 -8.74 11.54
CA GLY A 125 -10.66 -9.34 12.67
C GLY A 125 -10.75 -8.41 13.88
N ILE A 126 -10.83 -7.10 13.65
CA ILE A 126 -10.98 -6.09 14.70
C ILE A 126 -12.37 -6.21 15.34
N ASP A 127 -12.43 -6.15 16.65
CA ASP A 127 -13.69 -6.20 17.40
C ASP A 127 -14.63 -5.06 16.99
N ARG A 128 -15.95 -5.34 17.07
CA ARG A 128 -16.98 -4.41 16.60
C ARG A 128 -16.92 -3.04 17.28
N GLU A 129 -16.67 -3.01 18.58
CA GLU A 129 -16.62 -1.75 19.33
C GLU A 129 -15.45 -0.90 18.83
N GLU A 130 -14.26 -1.47 18.73
CA GLU A 130 -13.07 -0.80 18.21
C GLU A 130 -13.24 -0.42 16.72
N MET A 131 -13.91 -1.25 15.92
CA MET A 131 -14.19 -0.96 14.51
C MET A 131 -15.05 0.29 14.36
N VAL A 132 -16.12 0.44 15.16
CA VAL A 132 -16.99 1.62 15.13
C VAL A 132 -16.19 2.90 15.45
N GLU A 133 -15.32 2.85 16.46
CA GLU A 133 -14.46 3.98 16.81
C GLU A 133 -13.47 4.32 15.68
N ARG A 134 -12.84 3.34 15.08
CA ARG A 134 -11.89 3.53 13.96
C ARG A 134 -12.57 4.12 12.73
N VAL A 135 -13.78 3.65 12.39
CA VAL A 135 -14.58 4.20 11.28
C VAL A 135 -14.92 5.67 11.54
N ALA A 136 -15.39 6.00 12.75
CA ALA A 136 -15.71 7.37 13.11
C ALA A 136 -14.45 8.27 13.06
N GLN A 137 -13.33 7.80 13.58
CA GLN A 137 -12.07 8.53 13.56
C GLN A 137 -11.54 8.76 12.14
N ALA A 138 -11.62 7.74 11.27
CA ALA A 138 -11.23 7.87 9.87
C ALA A 138 -12.10 8.88 9.13
N ALA A 139 -13.41 8.82 9.33
CA ALA A 139 -14.36 9.76 8.74
C ALA A 139 -14.09 11.20 9.20
N ALA A 140 -13.86 11.42 10.49
CA ALA A 140 -13.53 12.72 11.04
C ALA A 140 -12.19 13.26 10.51
N THR A 141 -11.17 12.40 10.41
CA THR A 141 -9.85 12.78 9.89
C THR A 141 -9.92 13.29 8.44
N LEU A 142 -10.81 12.70 7.65
CA LEU A 142 -11.01 13.06 6.24
C LEU A 142 -12.11 14.10 6.03
N GLY A 143 -12.87 14.49 7.08
CA GLY A 143 -13.99 15.43 6.99
C GLY A 143 -15.17 14.87 6.18
N ILE A 144 -15.42 13.56 6.26
CA ILE A 144 -16.46 12.85 5.49
C ILE A 144 -17.55 12.24 6.36
N GLU A 145 -17.72 12.67 7.60
CA GLU A 145 -18.74 12.17 8.54
C GLU A 145 -20.14 12.24 7.93
N GLY A 146 -20.44 13.32 7.18
CA GLY A 146 -21.70 13.50 6.49
C GLY A 146 -21.96 12.55 5.33
N LEU A 147 -20.98 11.72 4.97
CA LEU A 147 -21.10 10.70 3.93
C LEU A 147 -21.36 9.29 4.50
N LEU A 148 -21.18 9.08 5.80
CA LEU A 148 -21.47 7.80 6.45
C LEU A 148 -22.90 7.37 6.17
N GLY A 149 -23.10 6.09 5.87
CA GLY A 149 -24.39 5.51 5.49
C GLY A 149 -24.87 5.84 4.08
N ARG A 150 -24.15 6.67 3.30
CA ARG A 150 -24.50 6.90 1.90
C ARG A 150 -23.98 5.77 1.00
N GLY A 151 -24.74 5.48 -0.05
CA GLY A 151 -24.28 4.56 -1.09
C GLY A 151 -23.06 5.08 -1.81
N THR A 152 -22.07 4.21 -2.04
CA THR A 152 -20.81 4.55 -2.76
C THR A 152 -21.05 5.01 -4.19
N GLU A 153 -22.17 4.54 -4.82
CA GLU A 153 -22.53 4.98 -6.17
C GLU A 153 -22.99 6.44 -6.22
N ALA A 154 -23.59 6.94 -5.13
CA ALA A 154 -24.10 8.30 -5.04
C ALA A 154 -23.00 9.37 -4.80
N LEU A 155 -21.74 8.95 -4.60
CA LEU A 155 -20.63 9.85 -4.36
C LEU A 155 -20.13 10.50 -5.64
N SER A 156 -19.78 11.78 -5.54
CA SER A 156 -19.05 12.48 -6.61
C SER A 156 -17.61 11.97 -6.75
N GLY A 157 -16.94 12.32 -7.86
CA GLY A 157 -15.54 11.90 -8.09
C GLY A 157 -14.56 12.36 -7.02
N GLY A 158 -14.79 13.52 -6.40
CA GLY A 158 -13.94 14.04 -5.33
C GLY A 158 -14.29 13.51 -3.93
N GLN A 159 -15.46 12.85 -3.79
CA GLN A 159 -15.89 12.21 -2.54
C GLN A 159 -15.49 10.72 -2.49
N LYS A 160 -15.09 10.18 -3.61
CA LYS A 160 -14.56 8.81 -3.75
C LYS A 160 -13.07 8.77 -3.50
#